data_b630baef0317c88dadf01ef849859ee2
#
_entry.id   b630baef0317c88dadf01ef849859ee2
#
_cell.length_a   1.000
_cell.length_b   1.000
_cell.length_c   1.000
_cell.angle_alpha   90.00
_cell.angle_beta   90.00
_cell.angle_gamma   90.00
#
_symmetry.space_group_name_H-M   'P 1'
#
loop_
_entity.id
_entity.type
_entity.pdbx_description
1 polymer ?
#
loop_
_entity_poly.entity_id
_entity_poly.type
_entity_poly.pdbx_seq_one_letter_code
_entity_poly.pdbx_strand_id
1 'polypeptide(L)'
;MKSVYNMKTFSITKKVLGLTMLVLLLTSCGKERSGTTAWYYNDPKWGGFQVVPYGQQETGPGLVLIEGGTFVMGRVEQDLLYDWNNIPRRVTVSSFYIDQAEVANVDYREYLYWLNRVFGLDYREVVVKALPDTLVWRSRLGYNEPFVEYYFRHPSYNYYPVVGVSWEQANQYCSWRSDRVNEYILVREGILRVDPNQQNEENFNTEAYLAGQYEGLVKNDLYDLDPNGAGTRKVRMEDGILLPKYRLPTEAEWEFAALGLIGNTLYERIIERRIYPWNGSVLRTDQN
;
A
#
# COMPACT_ATOMS: atom_id res chain seq x y z
N MET A 1 21.98 60.23 -35.96
CA MET A 1 22.98 59.16 -35.85
C MET A 1 23.04 58.48 -34.46
N LYS A 2 22.63 59.09 -33.35
CA LYS A 2 22.67 58.43 -31.99
C LYS A 2 21.61 57.33 -31.72
N SER A 3 20.49 57.32 -32.44
CA SER A 3 19.41 56.37 -32.21
C SER A 3 19.67 54.93 -32.74
N VAL A 4 20.41 54.79 -33.82
CA VAL A 4 20.70 53.50 -34.46
C VAL A 4 21.78 52.70 -33.72
N TYR A 5 22.68 53.42 -33.03
CA TYR A 5 23.73 52.74 -32.23
C TYR A 5 23.18 52.10 -30.97
N ASN A 6 22.17 52.69 -30.35
CA ASN A 6 21.53 52.10 -29.13
C ASN A 6 20.69 50.86 -29.41
N MET A 7 20.08 50.74 -30.58
CA MET A 7 19.29 49.54 -30.92
C MET A 7 20.17 48.34 -31.25
N LYS A 8 21.34 48.52 -31.84
CA LYS A 8 22.28 47.41 -32.15
C LYS A 8 22.95 46.86 -30.89
N THR A 9 23.35 47.71 -29.95
CA THR A 9 23.94 47.31 -28.67
C THR A 9 22.94 46.59 -27.79
N PHE A 10 21.67 46.99 -27.75
CA PHE A 10 20.61 46.31 -26.98
C PHE A 10 20.26 44.95 -27.57
N SER A 11 20.36 44.74 -28.87
CA SER A 11 20.16 43.46 -29.53
C SER A 11 21.32 42.47 -29.28
N ILE A 12 22.55 42.97 -29.23
CA ILE A 12 23.74 42.17 -28.96
C ILE A 12 23.76 41.68 -27.50
N THR A 13 23.44 42.56 -26.55
CA THR A 13 23.37 42.20 -25.13
C THR A 13 22.29 41.12 -24.85
N LYS A 14 21.13 41.20 -25.52
CA LYS A 14 20.09 40.13 -25.39
C LYS A 14 20.55 38.79 -25.97
N LYS A 15 21.29 38.81 -27.10
CA LYS A 15 21.84 37.58 -27.70
C LYS A 15 22.96 36.97 -26.85
N VAL A 16 23.82 37.79 -26.27
CA VAL A 16 24.90 37.36 -25.36
C VAL A 16 24.29 36.85 -24.08
N LEU A 17 23.28 37.49 -23.49
CA LEU A 17 22.58 37.03 -22.30
C LEU A 17 21.84 35.69 -22.55
N GLY A 18 21.20 35.53 -23.72
CA GLY A 18 20.57 34.28 -24.12
C GLY A 18 21.57 33.14 -24.31
N LEU A 19 22.74 33.42 -24.87
CA LEU A 19 23.80 32.44 -25.08
C LEU A 19 24.45 32.02 -23.74
N THR A 20 24.68 32.97 -22.82
CA THR A 20 25.18 32.67 -21.47
C THR A 20 24.17 31.86 -20.65
N MET A 21 22.88 32.16 -20.77
CA MET A 21 21.83 31.39 -20.10
C MET A 21 21.72 29.96 -20.67
N LEU A 22 21.90 29.79 -21.99
CA LEU A 22 21.93 28.49 -22.64
C LEU A 22 23.15 27.66 -22.22
N VAL A 23 24.33 28.29 -22.11
CA VAL A 23 25.56 27.61 -21.62
C VAL A 23 25.45 27.22 -20.17
N LEU A 24 24.82 28.02 -19.30
CA LEU A 24 24.56 27.68 -17.92
C LEU A 24 23.57 26.50 -17.75
N LEU A 25 22.62 26.33 -18.66
CA LEU A 25 21.71 25.20 -18.68
C LEU A 25 22.40 23.89 -19.12
N LEU A 26 23.47 23.96 -19.90
CA LEU A 26 24.22 22.79 -20.37
C LEU A 26 25.25 22.28 -19.37
N THR A 27 25.60 23.02 -18.33
CA THR A 27 26.60 22.61 -17.31
C THR A 27 26.01 21.92 -16.12
N SER A 28 24.68 21.74 -16.03
CA SER A 28 23.98 21.18 -14.87
C SER A 28 23.87 19.65 -14.83
N CYS A 29 24.37 18.91 -15.82
CA CYS A 29 24.35 17.45 -15.83
C CYS A 29 25.70 16.84 -15.38
N GLY A 30 26.10 17.11 -14.15
CA GLY A 30 27.16 16.36 -13.51
C GLY A 30 26.62 14.98 -13.08
N LYS A 31 27.22 13.86 -13.55
CA LYS A 31 26.92 12.53 -13.04
C LYS A 31 27.19 12.48 -11.53
N GLU A 32 26.25 11.94 -10.75
CA GLU A 32 26.43 11.75 -9.32
C GLU A 32 27.62 10.85 -9.03
N ARG A 33 28.39 11.19 -7.97
CA ARG A 33 29.57 10.45 -7.53
C ARG A 33 29.40 9.99 -6.09
N SER A 34 29.98 8.84 -5.79
CA SER A 34 30.13 8.36 -4.42
C SER A 34 30.98 9.32 -3.59
N GLY A 35 30.46 9.76 -2.46
CA GLY A 35 31.22 10.54 -1.49
C GLY A 35 32.36 9.76 -0.81
N THR A 36 32.34 8.43 -0.91
CA THR A 36 33.33 7.53 -0.27
C THR A 36 34.44 7.13 -1.24
N THR A 37 34.07 6.75 -2.49
CA THR A 37 35.03 6.20 -3.46
C THR A 37 35.31 7.14 -4.63
N ALA A 38 34.54 8.22 -4.77
CA ALA A 38 34.55 9.15 -5.92
C ALA A 38 34.16 8.48 -7.26
N TRP A 39 33.72 7.22 -7.25
CA TRP A 39 33.21 6.55 -8.45
C TRP A 39 31.87 7.11 -8.86
N TYR A 40 31.58 7.04 -10.15
CA TYR A 40 30.28 7.45 -10.64
C TYR A 40 29.22 6.39 -10.36
N TYR A 41 28.09 6.85 -9.86
CA TYR A 41 26.89 6.02 -9.77
C TYR A 41 26.24 5.85 -11.16
N ASN A 42 25.49 4.79 -11.32
CA ASN A 42 24.72 4.50 -12.54
C ASN A 42 25.59 4.48 -13.82
N ASP A 43 26.85 4.06 -13.71
CA ASP A 43 27.78 3.97 -14.84
C ASP A 43 28.48 2.60 -14.86
N PRO A 44 28.23 1.73 -15.89
CA PRO A 44 28.86 0.41 -15.99
C PRO A 44 30.38 0.42 -15.97
N LYS A 45 30.99 1.53 -16.48
CA LYS A 45 32.47 1.68 -16.49
C LYS A 45 33.07 1.78 -15.08
N TRP A 46 32.25 2.11 -14.09
CA TRP A 46 32.65 2.30 -12.69
C TRP A 46 32.07 1.21 -11.79
N GLY A 47 31.83 0.01 -12.34
CA GLY A 47 31.32 -1.13 -11.58
C GLY A 47 29.79 -1.24 -11.55
N GLY A 48 29.06 -0.32 -12.17
CA GLY A 48 27.61 -0.44 -12.38
C GLY A 48 26.75 -0.30 -11.12
N PHE A 49 27.29 0.26 -10.02
CA PHE A 49 26.52 0.45 -8.80
C PHE A 49 25.34 1.38 -9.09
N GLN A 50 24.13 0.84 -8.95
CA GLN A 50 22.88 1.57 -9.22
C GLN A 50 22.41 2.29 -7.97
N VAL A 51 22.20 3.59 -8.10
CA VAL A 51 21.51 4.42 -7.12
C VAL A 51 20.19 4.86 -7.75
N VAL A 52 19.08 4.38 -7.19
CA VAL A 52 17.76 4.83 -7.59
C VAL A 52 17.45 6.10 -6.81
N PRO A 53 17.10 7.23 -7.47
CA PRO A 53 16.72 8.43 -6.76
C PRO A 53 15.46 8.17 -5.93
N TYR A 54 15.45 8.65 -4.70
CA TYR A 54 14.25 8.54 -3.86
C TYR A 54 13.06 9.24 -4.52
N GLY A 55 12.06 8.46 -4.85
CA GLY A 55 10.74 8.94 -5.23
C GLY A 55 9.77 8.67 -4.08
N GLN A 56 8.83 9.59 -3.86
CA GLN A 56 7.77 9.30 -2.90
C GLN A 56 6.98 8.10 -3.40
N GLN A 57 7.01 7.00 -2.67
CA GLN A 57 6.23 5.82 -2.99
C GLN A 57 4.73 6.15 -2.89
N GLU A 58 3.95 5.72 -3.87
CA GLU A 58 2.52 5.93 -3.82
C GLU A 58 1.87 5.12 -2.70
N THR A 59 0.80 5.68 -2.17
CA THR A 59 -0.01 4.96 -1.17
C THR A 59 -0.84 3.89 -1.87
N GLY A 60 -0.89 2.70 -1.30
CA GLY A 60 -1.76 1.64 -1.80
C GLY A 60 -3.24 2.04 -1.80
N PRO A 61 -4.06 1.49 -2.72
CA PRO A 61 -5.47 1.81 -2.82
C PRO A 61 -6.20 1.63 -1.48
N GLY A 62 -7.01 2.60 -1.09
CA GLY A 62 -7.83 2.58 0.12
C GLY A 62 -7.08 2.82 1.44
N LEU A 63 -5.75 2.93 1.41
CA LEU A 63 -4.93 3.12 2.60
C LEU A 63 -4.80 4.58 3.01
N VAL A 64 -4.75 4.82 4.31
CA VAL A 64 -4.43 6.11 4.94
C VAL A 64 -3.20 5.96 5.83
N LEU A 65 -2.36 6.99 5.85
CA LEU A 65 -1.19 7.04 6.71
C LEU A 65 -1.61 7.36 8.15
N ILE A 66 -1.17 6.52 9.08
CA ILE A 66 -1.22 6.79 10.53
C ILE A 66 0.20 7.11 10.99
N GLU A 67 0.40 8.32 11.47
CA GLU A 67 1.68 8.71 12.05
C GLU A 67 1.90 7.93 13.35
N GLY A 68 3.11 7.36 13.49
CA GLY A 68 3.47 6.58 14.67
C GLY A 68 3.58 7.41 15.93
N GLY A 69 3.49 6.75 17.06
CA GLY A 69 3.56 7.42 18.36
C GLY A 69 3.59 6.43 19.52
N THR A 70 3.63 6.98 20.72
CA THR A 70 3.57 6.19 21.95
C THR A 70 2.24 6.41 22.65
N PHE A 71 1.55 5.31 22.97
CA PHE A 71 0.26 5.34 23.65
C PHE A 71 0.20 4.29 24.77
N VAL A 72 -0.86 4.31 25.54
CA VAL A 72 -1.13 3.29 26.54
C VAL A 72 -2.19 2.34 25.98
N MET A 73 -1.74 1.15 25.63
CA MET A 73 -2.56 0.05 25.14
C MET A 73 -3.18 -0.72 26.30
N GLY A 74 -4.37 -1.26 26.10
CA GLY A 74 -5.07 -2.09 27.08
C GLY A 74 -5.95 -1.28 28.04
N ARG A 75 -6.97 -1.91 28.58
CA ARG A 75 -7.96 -1.30 29.48
C ARG A 75 -8.56 -2.31 30.42
N VAL A 76 -8.67 -1.97 31.70
CA VAL A 76 -9.26 -2.83 32.75
C VAL A 76 -10.42 -2.17 33.50
N GLU A 77 -10.62 -0.85 33.34
CA GLU A 77 -11.59 -0.10 34.15
C GLU A 77 -13.06 -0.49 33.90
N GLN A 78 -13.34 -1.17 32.79
CA GLN A 78 -14.69 -1.66 32.45
C GLN A 78 -14.76 -3.18 32.31
N ASP A 79 -13.78 -3.89 32.86
CA ASP A 79 -13.80 -5.35 32.88
C ASP A 79 -14.81 -5.85 33.94
N LEU A 80 -15.98 -6.25 33.45
CA LEU A 80 -17.07 -6.76 34.28
C LEU A 80 -16.76 -8.11 34.93
N LEU A 81 -15.83 -8.87 34.34
CA LEU A 81 -15.45 -10.21 34.83
C LEU A 81 -14.26 -10.17 35.77
N TYR A 82 -13.61 -9.00 35.88
CA TYR A 82 -12.39 -8.80 36.69
C TYR A 82 -11.25 -9.77 36.33
N ASP A 83 -11.16 -10.16 35.04
CA ASP A 83 -10.11 -11.07 34.56
C ASP A 83 -8.73 -10.41 34.53
N TRP A 84 -8.68 -9.09 34.45
CA TRP A 84 -7.47 -8.24 34.45
C TRP A 84 -6.45 -8.67 33.37
N ASN A 85 -6.93 -9.26 32.30
CA ASN A 85 -6.10 -9.82 31.21
C ASN A 85 -5.58 -8.74 30.24
N ASN A 86 -6.13 -7.52 30.28
CA ASN A 86 -5.75 -6.40 29.40
C ASN A 86 -5.18 -5.22 30.20
N ILE A 87 -4.14 -5.48 30.97
CA ILE A 87 -3.47 -4.47 31.83
C ILE A 87 -2.88 -3.37 30.96
N PRO A 88 -3.11 -2.07 31.31
CA PRO A 88 -2.55 -0.94 30.59
C PRO A 88 -1.03 -0.98 30.53
N ARG A 89 -0.49 -0.90 29.31
CA ARG A 89 0.96 -0.88 29.05
C ARG A 89 1.31 0.18 28.02
N ARG A 90 2.45 0.83 28.19
CA ARG A 90 2.95 1.79 27.21
C ARG A 90 3.56 1.07 26.03
N VAL A 91 3.09 1.40 24.82
CA VAL A 91 3.56 0.81 23.55
C VAL A 91 3.89 1.94 22.58
N THR A 92 4.98 1.79 21.85
CA THR A 92 5.36 2.67 20.73
C THR A 92 5.07 1.95 19.44
N VAL A 93 4.29 2.60 18.56
CA VAL A 93 3.94 2.11 17.22
C VAL A 93 4.65 2.99 16.19
N SER A 94 5.29 2.37 15.22
CA SER A 94 5.85 3.07 14.05
C SER A 94 4.74 3.57 13.15
N SER A 95 5.01 4.56 12.31
CA SER A 95 4.06 4.99 11.28
C SER A 95 3.72 3.82 10.35
N PHE A 96 2.45 3.69 9.99
CA PHE A 96 1.94 2.61 9.15
C PHE A 96 0.76 3.08 8.30
N TYR A 97 0.42 2.28 7.32
CA TYR A 97 -0.79 2.49 6.52
C TYR A 97 -1.86 1.49 6.93
N ILE A 98 -3.10 1.95 7.00
CA ILE A 98 -4.27 1.11 7.30
C ILE A 98 -5.41 1.48 6.36
N ASP A 99 -6.29 0.53 6.08
CA ASP A 99 -7.52 0.84 5.34
C ASP A 99 -8.39 1.84 6.10
N GLN A 100 -9.00 2.76 5.37
CA GLN A 100 -9.89 3.78 5.95
C GLN A 100 -11.13 3.18 6.60
N ALA A 101 -11.56 2.02 6.11
CA ALA A 101 -12.71 1.25 6.60
C ALA A 101 -12.37 -0.24 6.55
N GLU A 102 -13.19 -1.04 7.20
CA GLU A 102 -13.13 -2.50 7.11
C GLU A 102 -13.33 -2.96 5.66
N VAL A 103 -12.76 -4.12 5.30
CA VAL A 103 -12.95 -4.73 3.98
C VAL A 103 -14.45 -4.97 3.74
N ALA A 104 -14.96 -4.40 2.67
CA ALA A 104 -16.37 -4.48 2.35
C ALA A 104 -16.76 -5.80 1.65
N ASN A 105 -18.06 -6.13 1.69
CA ASN A 105 -18.58 -7.31 1.01
C ASN A 105 -18.27 -7.32 -0.50
N VAL A 106 -18.27 -6.16 -1.15
CA VAL A 106 -17.95 -6.06 -2.58
C VAL A 106 -16.50 -6.42 -2.86
N ASP A 107 -15.57 -5.96 -2.02
CA ASP A 107 -14.14 -6.22 -2.18
C ASP A 107 -13.81 -7.70 -1.95
N TYR A 108 -14.45 -8.29 -0.94
CA TYR A 108 -14.27 -9.73 -0.69
C TYR A 108 -14.91 -10.59 -1.78
N ARG A 109 -16.01 -10.16 -2.39
CA ARG A 109 -16.61 -10.84 -3.56
C ARG A 109 -15.73 -10.72 -4.80
N GLU A 110 -15.01 -9.60 -4.99
CA GLU A 110 -14.01 -9.47 -6.06
C GLU A 110 -12.92 -10.53 -5.90
N TYR A 111 -12.41 -10.71 -4.69
CA TYR A 111 -11.46 -11.79 -4.38
C TYR A 111 -12.01 -13.17 -4.73
N LEU A 112 -13.22 -13.50 -4.30
CA LEU A 112 -13.86 -14.79 -4.61
C LEU A 112 -14.08 -14.98 -6.12
N TYR A 113 -14.47 -13.94 -6.83
CA TYR A 113 -14.61 -13.95 -8.28
C TYR A 113 -13.29 -14.27 -8.95
N TRP A 114 -12.20 -13.61 -8.51
CA TRP A 114 -10.87 -13.87 -9.02
C TRP A 114 -10.42 -15.30 -8.73
N LEU A 115 -10.61 -15.80 -7.52
CA LEU A 115 -10.30 -17.18 -7.16
C LEU A 115 -11.04 -18.18 -8.05
N ASN A 116 -12.33 -17.94 -8.27
CA ASN A 116 -13.13 -18.84 -9.12
C ASN A 116 -12.67 -18.82 -10.58
N ARG A 117 -12.25 -17.67 -11.09
CA ARG A 117 -11.72 -17.53 -12.44
C ARG A 117 -10.39 -18.27 -12.61
N VAL A 118 -9.49 -18.15 -11.65
CA VAL A 118 -8.12 -18.68 -11.72
C VAL A 118 -8.06 -20.16 -11.33
N PHE A 119 -8.75 -20.55 -10.26
CA PHE A 119 -8.64 -21.88 -9.66
C PHE A 119 -9.92 -22.72 -9.77
N GLY A 120 -11.04 -22.13 -10.16
CA GLY A 120 -12.35 -22.76 -10.04
C GLY A 120 -12.55 -24.04 -10.88
N LEU A 121 -11.76 -24.22 -11.97
CA LEU A 121 -11.84 -25.42 -12.80
C LEU A 121 -11.11 -26.61 -12.17
N ASP A 122 -9.89 -26.41 -11.71
CA ASP A 122 -8.99 -27.48 -11.28
C ASP A 122 -8.92 -27.63 -9.77
N TYR A 123 -9.09 -26.52 -9.01
CA TYR A 123 -8.93 -26.47 -7.56
C TYR A 123 -10.15 -25.83 -6.88
N ARG A 124 -11.31 -26.37 -7.12
CA ARG A 124 -12.59 -25.87 -6.59
C ARG A 124 -12.60 -25.71 -5.06
N GLU A 125 -11.85 -26.54 -4.35
CA GLU A 125 -11.71 -26.48 -2.89
C GLU A 125 -11.09 -25.18 -2.39
N VAL A 126 -10.23 -24.52 -3.20
CA VAL A 126 -9.66 -23.20 -2.88
C VAL A 126 -10.78 -22.17 -2.77
N VAL A 127 -11.70 -22.17 -3.74
CA VAL A 127 -12.84 -21.25 -3.76
C VAL A 127 -13.79 -21.53 -2.59
N VAL A 128 -14.10 -22.82 -2.35
CA VAL A 128 -15.00 -23.21 -1.26
C VAL A 128 -14.45 -22.84 0.12
N LYS A 129 -13.14 -23.03 0.34
CA LYS A 129 -12.48 -22.66 1.61
C LYS A 129 -12.39 -21.16 1.83
N ALA A 130 -12.47 -20.35 0.78
CA ALA A 130 -12.44 -18.90 0.88
C ALA A 130 -13.84 -18.28 1.15
N LEU A 131 -14.92 -19.06 1.06
CA LEU A 131 -16.27 -18.54 1.29
C LEU A 131 -16.47 -18.15 2.76
N PRO A 132 -17.03 -16.97 3.05
CA PRO A 132 -17.39 -16.58 4.41
C PRO A 132 -18.46 -17.49 4.98
N ASP A 133 -18.39 -17.75 6.28
CA ASP A 133 -19.45 -18.44 7.01
C ASP A 133 -20.64 -17.49 7.26
N THR A 134 -21.71 -17.65 6.49
CA THR A 134 -22.91 -16.83 6.65
C THR A 134 -23.75 -17.26 7.85
N LEU A 135 -23.51 -18.44 8.43
CA LEU A 135 -24.27 -18.95 9.59
C LEU A 135 -23.95 -18.18 10.89
N VAL A 136 -22.89 -17.39 10.91
CA VAL A 136 -22.57 -16.50 12.04
C VAL A 136 -23.71 -15.55 12.40
N TRP A 137 -24.62 -15.28 11.46
CA TRP A 137 -25.80 -14.45 11.69
C TRP A 137 -26.91 -15.17 12.47
N ARG A 138 -26.89 -16.50 12.53
CA ARG A 138 -27.93 -17.25 13.24
C ARG A 138 -27.86 -17.01 14.73
N SER A 139 -28.96 -16.56 15.30
CA SER A 139 -29.13 -16.41 16.73
C SER A 139 -30.24 -17.31 17.24
N ARG A 140 -30.01 -17.96 18.40
CA ARG A 140 -30.98 -18.88 19.00
C ARG A 140 -32.33 -18.22 19.32
N LEU A 141 -32.34 -16.91 19.60
CA LEU A 141 -33.53 -16.16 20.03
C LEU A 141 -33.90 -15.04 19.03
N GLY A 142 -33.23 -14.96 17.91
CA GLY A 142 -33.47 -13.93 16.89
C GLY A 142 -33.75 -14.52 15.51
N TYR A 143 -34.68 -13.93 14.77
CA TYR A 143 -34.92 -14.28 13.38
C TYR A 143 -33.99 -13.46 12.48
N ASN A 144 -32.80 -14.02 12.19
CA ASN A 144 -31.77 -13.38 11.38
C ASN A 144 -31.54 -14.07 10.01
N GLU A 145 -32.42 -14.97 9.60
CA GLU A 145 -32.30 -15.68 8.32
C GLU A 145 -32.13 -14.76 7.10
N PRO A 146 -32.77 -13.56 7.02
CA PRO A 146 -32.51 -12.63 5.94
C PRO A 146 -31.04 -12.18 5.85
N PHE A 147 -30.34 -12.05 6.98
CA PHE A 147 -28.90 -11.73 6.96
C PHE A 147 -28.05 -12.92 6.53
N VAL A 148 -28.40 -14.15 6.93
CA VAL A 148 -27.74 -15.37 6.48
C VAL A 148 -27.79 -15.48 4.95
N GLU A 149 -28.93 -15.13 4.36
CA GLU A 149 -29.18 -15.30 2.93
C GLU A 149 -28.66 -14.11 2.11
N TYR A 150 -28.90 -12.87 2.56
CA TYR A 150 -28.72 -11.68 1.73
C TYR A 150 -27.53 -10.79 2.10
N TYR A 151 -27.05 -10.80 3.37
CA TYR A 151 -26.05 -9.84 3.82
C TYR A 151 -24.78 -9.82 2.95
N PHE A 152 -24.25 -10.97 2.61
CA PHE A 152 -23.03 -11.05 1.80
C PHE A 152 -23.28 -10.81 0.30
N ARG A 153 -24.50 -11.03 -0.19
CA ARG A 153 -24.77 -11.12 -1.63
C ARG A 153 -25.57 -9.94 -2.19
N HIS A 154 -26.46 -9.37 -1.38
CA HIS A 154 -27.38 -8.35 -1.87
C HIS A 154 -26.70 -7.00 -2.04
N PRO A 155 -26.94 -6.24 -3.15
CA PRO A 155 -26.28 -4.97 -3.45
C PRO A 155 -26.40 -3.89 -2.36
N SER A 156 -27.48 -3.90 -1.57
CA SER A 156 -27.69 -2.96 -0.46
C SER A 156 -26.60 -3.06 0.61
N TYR A 157 -25.91 -4.20 0.70
CA TYR A 157 -24.83 -4.44 1.66
C TYR A 157 -23.44 -4.45 1.02
N ASN A 158 -23.29 -3.93 -0.22
CA ASN A 158 -22.02 -3.94 -0.92
C ASN A 158 -20.88 -3.33 -0.09
N TYR A 159 -21.15 -2.19 0.53
CA TYR A 159 -20.17 -1.40 1.27
C TYR A 159 -20.23 -1.61 2.79
N TYR A 160 -20.93 -2.65 3.22
CA TYR A 160 -20.91 -3.11 4.61
C TYR A 160 -19.73 -4.06 4.83
N PRO A 161 -19.16 -4.11 6.05
CA PRO A 161 -18.01 -4.96 6.33
C PRO A 161 -18.32 -6.44 6.10
N VAL A 162 -17.34 -7.18 5.57
CA VAL A 162 -17.46 -8.62 5.43
C VAL A 162 -17.45 -9.29 6.81
N VAL A 163 -18.34 -10.24 7.02
CA VAL A 163 -18.54 -10.97 8.28
C VAL A 163 -18.45 -12.47 8.03
N GLY A 164 -17.98 -13.22 9.03
CA GLY A 164 -17.86 -14.69 8.93
C GLY A 164 -16.57 -15.14 8.25
N VAL A 165 -15.54 -14.31 8.25
CA VAL A 165 -14.22 -14.60 7.70
C VAL A 165 -13.27 -15.02 8.82
N SER A 166 -12.59 -16.16 8.63
CA SER A 166 -11.55 -16.62 9.56
C SER A 166 -10.26 -15.82 9.41
N TRP A 167 -9.38 -15.92 10.40
CA TRP A 167 -8.06 -15.31 10.36
C TRP A 167 -7.22 -15.76 9.14
N GLU A 168 -7.28 -17.04 8.82
CA GLU A 168 -6.58 -17.61 7.65
C GLU A 168 -7.11 -17.04 6.35
N GLN A 169 -8.44 -16.96 6.20
CA GLN A 169 -9.07 -16.35 5.03
C GLN A 169 -8.71 -14.89 4.89
N ALA A 170 -8.68 -14.14 5.98
CA ALA A 170 -8.26 -12.73 5.97
C ALA A 170 -6.79 -12.55 5.54
N ASN A 171 -5.88 -13.42 6.00
CA ASN A 171 -4.48 -13.40 5.57
C ASN A 171 -4.32 -13.76 4.08
N GLN A 172 -5.09 -14.72 3.59
CA GLN A 172 -5.09 -15.07 2.16
C GLN A 172 -5.61 -13.92 1.30
N TYR A 173 -6.65 -13.22 1.76
CA TYR A 173 -7.13 -11.99 1.13
C TYR A 173 -6.03 -10.91 1.07
N CYS A 174 -5.30 -10.68 2.16
CA CYS A 174 -4.20 -9.72 2.19
C CYS A 174 -3.09 -10.09 1.19
N SER A 175 -2.75 -11.37 1.08
CA SER A 175 -1.75 -11.86 0.13
C SER A 175 -2.22 -11.66 -1.32
N TRP A 176 -3.45 -12.05 -1.62
CA TRP A 176 -4.06 -11.82 -2.93
C TRP A 176 -4.08 -10.33 -3.31
N ARG A 177 -4.49 -9.47 -2.38
CA ARG A 177 -4.51 -8.01 -2.62
C ARG A 177 -3.11 -7.47 -2.91
N SER A 178 -2.08 -7.94 -2.19
CA SER A 178 -0.69 -7.57 -2.44
C SER A 178 -0.27 -7.88 -3.88
N ASP A 179 -0.61 -9.08 -4.34
CA ASP A 179 -0.27 -9.53 -5.68
C ASP A 179 -1.01 -8.72 -6.76
N ARG A 180 -2.30 -8.49 -6.56
CA ARG A 180 -3.10 -7.72 -7.55
C ARG A 180 -2.66 -6.27 -7.64
N VAL A 181 -2.35 -5.63 -6.51
CA VAL A 181 -1.87 -4.24 -6.50
C VAL A 181 -0.49 -4.14 -7.17
N ASN A 182 0.42 -5.04 -6.86
CA ASN A 182 1.75 -5.04 -7.47
C ASN A 182 1.72 -5.39 -8.96
N GLU A 183 0.88 -6.34 -9.37
CA GLU A 183 0.64 -6.62 -10.78
C GLU A 183 0.14 -5.39 -11.53
N TYR A 184 -0.86 -4.70 -10.96
CA TYR A 184 -1.40 -3.48 -11.56
C TYR A 184 -0.32 -2.40 -11.70
N ILE A 185 0.53 -2.20 -10.69
CA ILE A 185 1.64 -1.25 -10.75
C ILE A 185 2.61 -1.61 -11.88
N LEU A 186 3.03 -2.88 -11.96
CA LEU A 186 3.95 -3.34 -13.03
C LEU A 186 3.34 -3.20 -14.43
N VAL A 187 2.04 -3.42 -14.57
CA VAL A 187 1.33 -3.21 -15.84
C VAL A 187 1.29 -1.72 -16.18
N ARG A 188 0.97 -0.86 -15.23
CA ARG A 188 0.92 0.60 -15.41
C ARG A 188 2.28 1.17 -15.78
N GLU A 189 3.35 0.71 -15.16
CA GLU A 189 4.73 1.08 -15.48
C GLU A 189 5.22 0.47 -16.82
N GLY A 190 4.39 -0.35 -17.47
CA GLY A 190 4.69 -0.96 -18.76
C GLY A 190 5.70 -2.10 -18.71
N ILE A 191 5.95 -2.66 -17.54
CA ILE A 191 6.86 -3.79 -17.30
C ILE A 191 6.17 -5.10 -17.63
N LEU A 192 4.92 -5.27 -17.19
CA LEU A 192 4.09 -6.42 -17.53
C LEU A 192 3.01 -6.05 -18.55
N ARG A 193 2.43 -7.06 -19.17
CA ARG A 193 1.16 -6.96 -19.93
C ARG A 193 0.04 -7.55 -19.09
N VAL A 194 -1.15 -6.98 -19.26
CA VAL A 194 -2.36 -7.56 -18.66
C VAL A 194 -2.56 -8.96 -19.25
N ASP A 195 -2.69 -9.94 -18.38
CA ASP A 195 -3.07 -11.29 -18.76
C ASP A 195 -4.43 -11.65 -18.15
N PRO A 196 -5.50 -11.60 -18.94
CA PRO A 196 -6.84 -11.97 -18.48
C PRO A 196 -7.04 -13.48 -18.32
N ASN A 197 -6.12 -14.29 -18.84
CA ASN A 197 -6.24 -15.76 -18.92
C ASN A 197 -5.37 -16.49 -17.90
N GLN A 198 -4.94 -15.81 -16.87
CA GLN A 198 -4.19 -16.42 -15.77
C GLN A 198 -4.97 -17.61 -15.19
N GLN A 199 -4.31 -18.75 -15.04
CA GLN A 199 -4.87 -19.97 -14.46
C GLN A 199 -3.88 -20.61 -13.51
N ASN A 200 -4.39 -21.17 -12.44
CA ASN A 200 -3.66 -21.97 -11.46
C ASN A 200 -2.33 -21.33 -11.03
N GLU A 201 -1.24 -22.06 -11.12
CA GLU A 201 0.10 -21.64 -10.71
C GLU A 201 0.73 -20.59 -11.64
N GLU A 202 0.18 -20.39 -12.84
CA GLU A 202 0.65 -19.38 -13.80
C GLU A 202 0.17 -17.96 -13.47
N ASN A 203 -0.66 -17.80 -12.43
CA ASN A 203 -1.11 -16.48 -12.01
C ASN A 203 0.05 -15.65 -11.47
N PHE A 204 -0.08 -14.32 -11.58
CA PHE A 204 0.93 -13.43 -11.03
C PHE A 204 0.99 -13.56 -9.51
N ASN A 205 2.19 -13.77 -9.00
CA ASN A 205 2.54 -13.74 -7.59
C ASN A 205 3.78 -12.87 -7.39
N THR A 206 3.72 -11.93 -6.48
CA THR A 206 4.81 -10.97 -6.22
C THR A 206 6.10 -11.66 -5.78
N GLU A 207 6.00 -12.66 -4.92
CA GLU A 207 7.16 -13.39 -4.41
C GLU A 207 7.83 -14.20 -5.53
N ALA A 208 7.03 -14.90 -6.34
CA ALA A 208 7.54 -15.64 -7.50
C ALA A 208 8.17 -14.70 -8.54
N TYR A 209 7.60 -13.52 -8.76
CA TYR A 209 8.16 -12.51 -9.64
C TYR A 209 9.52 -12.01 -9.13
N LEU A 210 9.63 -11.67 -7.84
CA LEU A 210 10.88 -11.22 -7.22
C LEU A 210 11.94 -12.31 -7.19
N ALA A 211 11.55 -13.58 -7.03
CA ALA A 211 12.44 -14.73 -7.12
C ALA A 211 12.88 -15.08 -8.55
N GLY A 212 12.33 -14.39 -9.55
CA GLY A 212 12.63 -14.66 -10.95
C GLY A 212 11.94 -15.91 -11.54
N GLN A 213 10.95 -16.47 -10.83
CA GLN A 213 10.24 -17.69 -11.20
C GLN A 213 8.95 -17.42 -12.00
N TYR A 214 8.51 -16.17 -12.08
CA TYR A 214 7.32 -15.81 -12.85
C TYR A 214 7.64 -15.77 -14.35
N GLU A 215 6.98 -16.61 -15.12
CA GLU A 215 7.14 -16.77 -16.57
C GLU A 215 6.04 -16.08 -17.42
N GLY A 216 5.20 -15.26 -16.77
CA GLY A 216 4.09 -14.58 -17.43
C GLY A 216 4.50 -13.51 -18.46
N LEU A 217 3.54 -12.73 -18.92
CA LEU A 217 3.71 -11.78 -20.03
C LEU A 217 4.56 -10.56 -19.65
N VAL A 218 5.87 -10.76 -19.49
CA VAL A 218 6.84 -9.67 -19.28
C VAL A 218 7.02 -8.92 -20.60
N LYS A 219 6.89 -7.59 -20.55
CA LYS A 219 7.03 -6.71 -21.71
C LYS A 219 8.41 -6.06 -21.75
N ASN A 220 8.82 -5.48 -20.66
CA ASN A 220 10.09 -4.78 -20.51
C ASN A 220 10.71 -5.10 -19.17
N ASP A 221 11.96 -5.48 -19.16
CA ASP A 221 12.79 -5.55 -17.96
C ASP A 221 13.53 -4.24 -17.74
N LEU A 222 13.98 -3.99 -16.51
CA LEU A 222 14.82 -2.86 -16.19
C LEU A 222 16.25 -3.08 -16.70
N TYR A 223 16.97 -2.00 -16.96
CA TYR A 223 18.39 -2.11 -17.30
C TYR A 223 19.19 -2.62 -16.11
N ASP A 224 20.06 -3.58 -16.39
CA ASP A 224 21.09 -4.02 -15.46
C ASP A 224 22.42 -3.35 -15.84
N LEU A 225 22.95 -2.55 -14.92
CA LEU A 225 24.21 -1.83 -15.11
C LEU A 225 25.40 -2.61 -14.57
N ASP A 226 25.18 -3.82 -14.01
CA ASP A 226 26.28 -4.71 -13.63
C ASP A 226 27.09 -5.10 -14.88
N PRO A 227 28.41 -4.82 -14.94
CA PRO A 227 29.26 -5.18 -16.07
C PRO A 227 29.26 -6.69 -16.38
N ASN A 228 28.96 -7.52 -15.39
CA ASN A 228 28.88 -8.97 -15.51
C ASN A 228 27.44 -9.49 -15.64
N GLY A 229 26.47 -8.58 -15.64
CA GLY A 229 25.04 -8.90 -15.74
C GLY A 229 24.57 -9.18 -17.17
N ALA A 230 23.33 -9.62 -17.31
CA ALA A 230 22.69 -9.89 -18.59
C ALA A 230 22.27 -8.63 -19.38
N GLY A 231 22.53 -7.44 -18.86
CA GLY A 231 22.09 -6.15 -19.44
C GLY A 231 20.65 -5.76 -19.11
N THR A 232 19.83 -6.72 -18.67
CA THR A 232 18.49 -6.47 -18.16
C THR A 232 18.23 -7.27 -16.90
N ARG A 233 17.36 -6.75 -16.03
CA ARG A 233 16.97 -7.40 -14.77
C ARG A 233 15.50 -7.14 -14.45
N LYS A 234 14.91 -7.99 -13.66
CA LYS A 234 13.57 -7.78 -13.11
C LYS A 234 13.57 -6.67 -12.04
N VAL A 235 12.38 -6.14 -11.78
CA VAL A 235 12.18 -5.17 -10.68
C VAL A 235 12.52 -5.82 -9.35
N ARG A 236 13.18 -5.07 -8.48
CA ARG A 236 13.48 -5.42 -7.09
C ARG A 236 12.71 -4.51 -6.14
N MET A 237 12.60 -4.91 -4.87
CA MET A 237 11.95 -4.05 -3.87
C MET A 237 12.68 -2.71 -3.67
N GLU A 238 14.01 -2.73 -3.84
CA GLU A 238 14.87 -1.55 -3.71
C GLU A 238 14.64 -0.50 -4.81
N ASP A 239 13.99 -0.87 -5.90
CA ASP A 239 13.64 0.07 -6.98
C ASP A 239 12.50 1.02 -6.58
N GLY A 240 11.79 0.73 -5.47
CA GLY A 240 10.69 1.55 -4.95
C GLY A 240 9.42 1.53 -5.81
N ILE A 241 9.34 0.61 -6.79
CA ILE A 241 8.18 0.47 -7.69
C ILE A 241 7.08 -0.34 -7.02
N LEU A 242 7.45 -1.48 -6.41
CA LEU A 242 6.51 -2.38 -5.75
C LEU A 242 6.16 -1.90 -4.35
N LEU A 243 4.91 -2.14 -3.96
CA LEU A 243 4.46 -1.89 -2.59
C LEU A 243 4.77 -3.09 -1.68
N PRO A 244 5.02 -2.82 -0.39
CA PRO A 244 5.12 -3.86 0.63
C PRO A 244 3.85 -4.71 0.72
N LYS A 245 3.99 -5.91 1.27
CA LYS A 245 2.87 -6.84 1.44
C LYS A 245 1.82 -6.29 2.39
N TYR A 246 0.56 -6.36 1.98
CA TYR A 246 -0.59 -6.15 2.86
C TYR A 246 -0.64 -7.25 3.90
N ARG A 247 -1.02 -6.91 5.12
CA ARG A 247 -1.18 -7.83 6.24
C ARG A 247 -2.29 -7.35 7.16
N LEU A 248 -2.74 -8.19 8.04
CA LEU A 248 -3.59 -7.76 9.15
C LEU A 248 -2.79 -6.83 10.08
N PRO A 249 -3.41 -5.80 10.64
CA PRO A 249 -2.77 -4.97 11.65
C PRO A 249 -2.48 -5.80 12.91
N THR A 250 -1.44 -5.42 13.63
CA THR A 250 -1.24 -5.91 14.99
C THR A 250 -2.31 -5.29 15.90
N GLU A 251 -2.56 -5.92 17.06
CA GLU A 251 -3.47 -5.37 18.06
C GLU A 251 -3.09 -3.94 18.46
N ALA A 252 -1.78 -3.67 18.62
CA ALA A 252 -1.28 -2.34 18.95
C ALA A 252 -1.55 -1.31 17.84
N GLU A 253 -1.34 -1.67 16.58
CA GLU A 253 -1.64 -0.80 15.43
C GLU A 253 -3.14 -0.52 15.33
N TRP A 254 -3.94 -1.57 15.51
CA TRP A 254 -5.40 -1.44 15.45
C TRP A 254 -5.94 -0.55 16.57
N GLU A 255 -5.53 -0.78 17.83
CA GLU A 255 -5.96 0.02 18.96
C GLU A 255 -5.48 1.48 18.83
N PHE A 256 -4.23 1.68 18.37
CA PHE A 256 -3.67 2.99 18.10
C PHE A 256 -4.49 3.78 17.06
N ALA A 257 -4.84 3.13 15.96
CA ALA A 257 -5.67 3.74 14.91
C ALA A 257 -7.11 3.99 15.40
N ALA A 258 -7.71 3.04 16.12
CA ALA A 258 -9.07 3.15 16.62
C ALA A 258 -9.23 4.25 17.68
N LEU A 259 -8.23 4.46 18.52
CA LEU A 259 -8.25 5.56 19.51
C LEU A 259 -8.21 6.92 18.85
N GLY A 260 -7.81 6.99 17.56
CA GLY A 260 -7.83 8.22 16.78
C GLY A 260 -7.14 9.34 17.53
N LEU A 261 -5.87 9.14 17.91
CA LEU A 261 -5.08 10.04 18.75
C LEU A 261 -4.89 11.43 18.11
N ILE A 262 -5.98 11.96 17.57
CA ILE A 262 -6.09 13.33 17.09
C ILE A 262 -5.82 14.21 18.30
N GLY A 263 -4.74 14.95 18.20
CA GLY A 263 -4.37 15.86 19.26
C GLY A 263 -3.29 15.33 20.20
N ASN A 264 -2.60 14.26 19.88
CA ASN A 264 -1.32 13.91 20.50
C ASN A 264 -0.22 14.87 20.05
N THR A 265 -0.48 16.17 20.16
CA THR A 265 0.58 17.15 20.06
C THR A 265 1.44 17.10 21.33
N LEU A 266 2.64 17.66 21.27
CA LEU A 266 3.57 17.79 22.41
C LEU A 266 2.91 18.36 23.70
N TYR A 267 1.77 19.01 23.59
CA TYR A 267 1.03 19.67 24.66
C TYR A 267 -0.21 18.91 25.12
N GLU A 268 -0.67 17.91 24.36
CA GLU A 268 -1.82 17.09 24.73
C GLU A 268 -1.36 15.89 25.55
N ARG A 269 -1.47 16.02 26.84
CA ARG A 269 -1.46 14.87 27.73
C ARG A 269 -2.78 14.15 27.52
N ILE A 270 -2.74 12.86 27.15
CA ILE A 270 -3.92 12.00 27.19
C ILE A 270 -4.31 11.87 28.66
N ILE A 271 -5.13 12.79 29.15
CA ILE A 271 -5.61 12.78 30.50
C ILE A 271 -6.83 11.89 30.64
N GLU A 272 -7.62 11.80 29.56
CA GLU A 272 -8.84 11.00 29.53
C GLU A 272 -8.81 10.04 28.33
N ARG A 273 -8.98 8.75 28.59
CA ARG A 273 -9.17 7.75 27.55
C ARG A 273 -10.55 7.90 26.97
N ARG A 274 -10.63 8.06 25.67
CA ARG A 274 -11.90 7.96 24.95
C ARG A 274 -12.39 6.52 24.98
N ILE A 275 -13.65 6.33 25.29
CA ILE A 275 -14.33 5.02 25.26
C ILE A 275 -14.58 4.63 23.81
N TYR A 276 -14.88 5.62 22.97
CA TYR A 276 -15.21 5.46 21.55
C TYR A 276 -14.32 6.34 20.67
N PRO A 277 -14.18 6.02 19.37
CA PRO A 277 -13.42 6.86 18.43
C PRO A 277 -13.98 8.28 18.28
N TRP A 278 -15.27 8.46 18.55
CA TRP A 278 -15.92 9.77 18.56
C TRP A 278 -15.85 10.46 19.94
N ASN A 279 -16.12 11.74 19.93
CA ASN A 279 -16.13 12.51 21.16
C ASN A 279 -17.44 12.30 21.94
N GLY A 280 -17.40 11.46 22.94
CA GLY A 280 -18.56 11.14 23.79
C GLY A 280 -18.36 9.86 24.60
N SER A 281 -19.20 9.68 25.63
CA SER A 281 -19.20 8.53 26.54
C SER A 281 -20.33 7.54 26.26
N VAL A 282 -21.15 7.80 25.24
CA VAL A 282 -22.33 6.98 24.88
C VAL A 282 -22.15 6.32 23.52
N LEU A 283 -22.76 5.14 23.34
CA LEU A 283 -22.65 4.32 22.14
C LEU A 283 -23.19 5.01 20.88
N ARG A 284 -24.13 5.93 21.02
CA ARG A 284 -24.72 6.71 19.93
C ARG A 284 -24.49 8.19 20.18
N THR A 285 -24.20 8.93 19.12
CA THR A 285 -24.13 10.40 19.12
C THR A 285 -25.33 10.97 18.41
N ASP A 286 -25.64 12.25 18.62
CA ASP A 286 -26.71 12.96 17.91
C ASP A 286 -26.44 13.10 16.40
N GLN A 287 -25.28 12.68 15.95
CA GLN A 287 -24.85 12.76 14.54
C GLN A 287 -24.88 11.41 13.82
N ASN A 288 -25.25 10.32 14.51
CA ASN A 288 -25.30 8.96 13.95
C ASN A 288 -26.65 8.31 14.25
#